data_fbbcad0d70bc995c7a38b02bee8aab4d
#
_entry.id   fbbcad0d70bc995c7a38b02bee8aab4d
#
_cell.length_a   1.000
_cell.length_b   1.000
_cell.length_c   1.000
_cell.angle_alpha   90.00
_cell.angle_beta   90.00
_cell.angle_gamma   90.00
#
_symmetry.space_group_name_H-M   'P 1'
#
loop_
_entity.id
_entity.type
_entity.pdbx_description
1 polymer ?
#
loop_
_entity_poly.entity_id
_entity_poly.type
_entity_poly.pdbx_seq_one_letter_code
_entity_poly.pdbx_strand_id
1 'polypeptide(L)'
;MTMEPSPNAAVGIIVVAHTDYASALLRTTEFILGPLGDCTSISVDVAFDVSETVQRLNDAAQLLDKGAGVLILTDMFGGTPTDLSLALLSTHNVEVVTGVNLPMIIKAFSARVLPLKELAELVGEAGKQGIVVAGEVLEQKSPKE
;
A
#
# COMPACT_ATOMS: atom_id res chain seq x y z
N MET A 1 -24.79 2.33 -12.89
CA MET A 1 -25.09 1.02 -12.28
C MET A 1 -24.04 0.74 -11.24
N THR A 2 -24.43 0.82 -9.98
CA THR A 2 -23.55 0.48 -8.88
C THR A 2 -23.48 -1.03 -8.75
N MET A 3 -22.33 -1.59 -9.02
CA MET A 3 -22.11 -3.01 -8.71
C MET A 3 -22.01 -3.17 -7.21
N GLU A 4 -22.86 -4.01 -6.64
CA GLU A 4 -22.70 -4.37 -5.25
C GLU A 4 -21.37 -5.13 -5.08
N PRO A 5 -20.61 -4.83 -4.01
CA PRO A 5 -19.36 -5.56 -3.78
C PRO A 5 -19.65 -7.04 -3.57
N SER A 6 -18.83 -7.88 -4.18
CA SER A 6 -18.83 -9.30 -3.87
C SER A 6 -18.55 -9.46 -2.37
N PRO A 7 -19.21 -10.41 -1.66
CA PRO A 7 -18.95 -10.64 -0.24
C PRO A 7 -17.47 -10.89 0.09
N ASN A 8 -16.69 -11.33 -0.91
CA ASN A 8 -15.27 -11.64 -0.74
C ASN A 8 -14.38 -10.73 -1.58
N ALA A 9 -14.88 -9.54 -1.99
CA ALA A 9 -14.07 -8.62 -2.75
C ALA A 9 -12.85 -8.20 -1.94
N ALA A 10 -11.68 -8.35 -2.53
CA ALA A 10 -10.43 -7.93 -1.92
C ALA A 10 -10.15 -6.47 -2.24
N VAL A 11 -9.56 -5.74 -1.30
CA VAL A 11 -9.11 -4.37 -1.51
C VAL A 11 -8.00 -4.37 -2.58
N GLY A 12 -8.10 -3.48 -3.57
CA GLY A 12 -7.02 -3.26 -4.54
C GLY A 12 -5.84 -2.56 -3.86
N ILE A 13 -4.64 -2.81 -4.33
CA ILE A 13 -3.43 -2.23 -3.71
C ILE A 13 -2.60 -1.50 -4.76
N ILE A 14 -2.32 -0.23 -4.51
CA ILE A 14 -1.43 0.59 -5.34
C ILE A 14 -0.27 1.05 -4.46
N VAL A 15 0.95 0.84 -4.92
CA VAL A 15 2.14 1.40 -4.26
C VAL A 15 2.67 2.53 -5.14
N VAL A 16 2.79 3.73 -4.58
CA VAL A 16 3.26 4.92 -5.29
C VAL A 16 4.50 5.43 -4.57
N ALA A 17 5.61 5.53 -5.27
CA ALA A 17 6.86 5.90 -4.64
C ALA A 17 7.81 6.55 -5.65
N HIS A 18 8.86 7.16 -5.14
CA HIS A 18 9.94 7.69 -5.97
C HIS A 18 10.73 6.55 -6.63
N THR A 19 11.18 6.79 -7.84
CA THR A 19 12.02 5.87 -8.63
C THR A 19 11.39 4.47 -8.73
N ASP A 20 12.18 3.40 -8.57
CA ASP A 20 11.72 2.02 -8.67
C ASP A 20 11.37 1.37 -7.31
N TYR A 21 11.28 2.18 -6.25
CA TYR A 21 11.02 1.68 -4.90
C TYR A 21 9.71 0.88 -4.82
N ALA A 22 8.64 1.40 -5.41
CA ALA A 22 7.33 0.73 -5.38
C ALA A 22 7.38 -0.63 -6.10
N SER A 23 7.94 -0.67 -7.30
CA SER A 23 8.01 -1.91 -8.07
C SER A 23 8.94 -2.93 -7.40
N ALA A 24 10.03 -2.48 -6.79
CA ALA A 24 10.94 -3.35 -6.05
C ALA A 24 10.25 -3.96 -4.82
N LEU A 25 9.49 -3.16 -4.08
CA LEU A 25 8.72 -3.67 -2.94
C LEU A 25 7.70 -4.72 -3.35
N LEU A 26 6.98 -4.50 -4.45
CA LEU A 26 6.01 -5.49 -4.94
C LEU A 26 6.70 -6.77 -5.41
N ARG A 27 7.82 -6.66 -6.13
CA ARG A 27 8.58 -7.85 -6.55
C ARG A 27 9.07 -8.65 -5.35
N THR A 28 9.56 -7.97 -4.31
CA THR A 28 10.02 -8.61 -3.08
C THR A 28 8.87 -9.31 -2.37
N THR A 29 7.71 -8.66 -2.29
CA THR A 29 6.51 -9.26 -1.69
C THR A 29 6.06 -10.49 -2.48
N GLU A 30 6.08 -10.42 -3.81
CA GLU A 30 5.73 -11.55 -4.66
C GLU A 30 6.67 -12.73 -4.45
N PHE A 31 7.96 -12.47 -4.25
CA PHE A 31 8.94 -13.49 -3.93
C PHE A 31 8.58 -14.22 -2.62
N ILE A 32 8.10 -13.46 -1.63
CA ILE A 32 7.78 -14.00 -0.29
C ILE A 32 6.43 -14.72 -0.28
N LEU A 33 5.40 -14.11 -0.87
CA LEU A 33 4.02 -14.59 -0.77
C LEU A 33 3.55 -15.42 -1.96
N GLY A 34 4.28 -15.38 -3.08
CA GLY A 34 3.82 -15.95 -4.34
C GLY A 34 3.09 -14.93 -5.19
N PRO A 35 2.45 -15.34 -6.29
CA PRO A 35 1.80 -14.41 -7.22
C PRO A 35 0.80 -13.49 -6.55
N LEU A 36 0.85 -12.19 -6.88
CA LEU A 36 -0.01 -11.15 -6.34
C LEU A 36 -1.01 -10.71 -7.40
N GLY A 37 -2.29 -10.62 -7.01
CA GLY A 37 -3.35 -10.12 -7.89
C GLY A 37 -3.86 -8.75 -7.43
N ASP A 38 -4.53 -8.04 -8.32
CA ASP A 38 -5.21 -6.77 -8.07
C ASP A 38 -4.31 -5.75 -7.37
N CYS A 39 -3.13 -5.54 -7.92
CA CYS A 39 -2.17 -4.56 -7.43
C CYS A 39 -1.36 -3.98 -8.57
N THR A 40 -0.80 -2.81 -8.35
CA THR A 40 0.13 -2.17 -9.28
C THR A 40 1.07 -1.23 -8.55
N SER A 41 2.16 -0.88 -9.21
CA SER A 41 3.09 0.13 -8.74
C SER A 41 3.09 1.32 -9.69
N ILE A 42 3.20 2.53 -9.14
CA ILE A 42 3.34 3.76 -9.91
C ILE A 42 4.59 4.47 -9.43
N SER A 43 5.46 4.78 -10.39
CA SER A 43 6.75 5.41 -10.13
C SER A 43 6.66 6.91 -10.39
N VAL A 44 7.18 7.70 -9.46
CA VAL A 44 7.38 9.13 -9.63
C VAL A 44 8.89 9.37 -9.68
N ASP A 45 9.38 9.89 -10.80
CA ASP A 45 10.81 10.18 -10.98
C ASP A 45 11.02 11.62 -11.42
N VAL A 46 12.27 11.96 -11.73
CA VAL A 46 12.65 13.32 -12.08
C VAL A 46 11.94 13.84 -13.34
N ALA A 47 11.59 12.94 -14.24
CA ALA A 47 10.93 13.27 -15.52
C ALA A 47 9.41 13.07 -15.49
N PHE A 48 8.80 12.96 -14.32
CA PHE A 48 7.38 12.68 -14.25
C PHE A 48 6.55 13.88 -14.71
N ASP A 49 5.43 13.56 -15.37
CA ASP A 49 4.39 14.54 -15.74
C ASP A 49 3.24 14.40 -14.74
N VAL A 50 2.88 15.50 -14.08
CA VAL A 50 1.83 15.49 -13.04
C VAL A 50 0.51 15.00 -13.62
N SER A 51 0.08 15.55 -14.76
CA SER A 51 -1.20 15.18 -15.37
C SER A 51 -1.24 13.71 -15.76
N GLU A 52 -0.18 13.19 -16.35
CA GLU A 52 -0.07 11.81 -16.74
C GLU A 52 -0.09 10.88 -15.51
N THR A 53 0.62 11.26 -14.47
CA THR A 53 0.70 10.46 -13.23
C THR A 53 -0.64 10.43 -12.52
N VAL A 54 -1.34 11.55 -12.42
CA VAL A 54 -2.69 11.62 -11.85
C VAL A 54 -3.64 10.75 -12.67
N GLN A 55 -3.55 10.79 -13.99
CA GLN A 55 -4.38 9.95 -14.86
C GLN A 55 -4.10 8.46 -14.61
N ARG A 56 -2.85 8.08 -14.48
CA ARG A 56 -2.48 6.69 -14.18
C ARG A 56 -3.01 6.25 -12.82
N LEU A 57 -2.97 7.13 -11.81
CA LEU A 57 -3.53 6.85 -10.49
C LEU A 57 -5.04 6.66 -10.55
N ASN A 58 -5.75 7.55 -11.25
CA ASN A 58 -7.19 7.44 -11.44
C ASN A 58 -7.56 6.14 -12.15
N ASP A 59 -6.89 5.83 -13.23
CA ASP A 59 -7.14 4.63 -14.01
C ASP A 59 -6.88 3.37 -13.20
N ALA A 60 -5.79 3.34 -12.43
CA ALA A 60 -5.44 2.20 -11.58
C ALA A 60 -6.47 2.02 -10.45
N ALA A 61 -6.87 3.11 -9.80
CA ALA A 61 -7.87 3.04 -8.73
C ALA A 61 -9.20 2.52 -9.25
N GLN A 62 -9.63 2.99 -10.42
CA GLN A 62 -10.86 2.54 -11.04
C GLN A 62 -10.78 1.07 -11.43
N LEU A 63 -9.67 0.65 -12.01
CA LEU A 63 -9.47 -0.73 -12.46
C LEU A 63 -9.41 -1.72 -11.28
N LEU A 64 -8.73 -1.33 -10.20
CA LEU A 64 -8.46 -2.22 -9.06
C LEU A 64 -9.58 -2.23 -8.03
N ASP A 65 -10.51 -1.28 -8.07
CA ASP A 65 -11.68 -1.28 -7.19
C ASP A 65 -12.70 -2.30 -7.67
N LYS A 66 -12.74 -3.44 -7.02
CA LYS A 66 -13.70 -4.51 -7.30
C LYS A 66 -14.91 -4.45 -6.36
N GLY A 67 -15.13 -3.30 -5.71
CA GLY A 67 -16.22 -3.05 -4.77
C GLY A 67 -15.78 -2.83 -3.34
N ALA A 68 -14.53 -3.19 -3.00
CA ALA A 68 -13.98 -3.03 -1.66
C ALA A 68 -13.06 -1.79 -1.53
N GLY A 69 -12.90 -1.03 -2.59
CA GLY A 69 -12.02 0.13 -2.61
C GLY A 69 -10.56 -0.22 -2.86
N VAL A 70 -9.70 0.76 -2.71
CA VAL A 70 -8.26 0.63 -3.00
C VAL A 70 -7.44 1.24 -1.88
N LEU A 71 -6.44 0.51 -1.44
CA LEU A 71 -5.43 0.99 -0.49
C LEU A 71 -4.22 1.48 -1.27
N ILE A 72 -3.86 2.74 -1.08
CA ILE A 72 -2.69 3.35 -1.69
C ILE A 72 -1.59 3.46 -0.62
N LEU A 73 -0.44 2.88 -0.91
CA LEU A 73 0.71 2.91 -0.02
C LEU A 73 1.78 3.80 -0.67
N THR A 74 2.24 4.80 0.05
CA THR A 74 3.26 5.73 -0.45
C THR A 74 4.53 5.66 0.38
N ASP A 75 5.64 6.12 -0.18
CA ASP A 75 6.94 5.98 0.47
C ASP A 75 7.11 6.92 1.67
N MET A 76 6.63 8.17 1.58
CA MET A 76 6.77 9.10 2.69
C MET A 76 5.68 10.17 2.70
N PHE A 77 5.33 10.63 3.88
CA PHE A 77 4.39 11.75 4.02
C PHE A 77 5.06 13.05 3.58
N GLY A 78 4.30 13.89 2.87
CA GLY A 78 4.80 15.19 2.40
C GLY A 78 5.58 15.15 1.10
N GLY A 79 5.73 13.98 0.46
CA GLY A 79 6.33 13.85 -0.86
C GLY A 79 5.31 13.86 -1.98
N THR A 80 5.78 14.05 -3.21
CA THR A 80 4.91 14.07 -4.39
C THR A 80 4.04 12.81 -4.54
N PRO A 81 4.53 11.58 -4.34
CA PRO A 81 3.67 10.41 -4.39
C PRO A 81 2.46 10.48 -3.46
N THR A 82 2.66 10.96 -2.24
CA THR A 82 1.57 11.14 -1.27
C THR A 82 0.61 12.25 -1.72
N ASP A 83 1.14 13.40 -2.12
CA ASP A 83 0.31 14.55 -2.52
C ASP A 83 -0.60 14.20 -3.69
N LEU A 84 -0.09 13.51 -4.69
CA LEU A 84 -0.89 13.08 -5.84
C LEU A 84 -1.95 12.04 -5.43
N SER A 85 -1.61 11.16 -4.49
CA SER A 85 -2.53 10.13 -4.01
C SER A 85 -3.67 10.71 -3.17
N LEU A 86 -3.38 11.73 -2.36
CA LEU A 86 -4.40 12.41 -1.54
C LEU A 86 -5.50 13.05 -2.38
N ALA A 87 -5.20 13.44 -3.61
CA ALA A 87 -6.19 14.01 -4.51
C ALA A 87 -7.31 13.02 -4.86
N LEU A 88 -7.07 11.71 -4.71
CA LEU A 88 -8.08 10.69 -5.00
C LEU A 88 -9.08 10.49 -3.87
N LEU A 89 -8.80 10.98 -2.67
CA LEU A 89 -9.69 10.77 -1.51
C LEU A 89 -11.09 11.34 -1.72
N SER A 90 -11.22 12.41 -2.50
CA SER A 90 -12.51 13.05 -2.75
C SER A 90 -13.31 12.42 -3.88
N THR A 91 -12.70 11.62 -4.73
CA THR A 91 -13.31 11.10 -5.96
C THR A 91 -13.39 9.59 -6.04
N HIS A 92 -12.64 8.87 -5.20
CA HIS A 92 -12.57 7.41 -5.21
C HIS A 92 -12.70 6.86 -3.80
N ASN A 93 -13.11 5.59 -3.68
CA ASN A 93 -13.10 4.88 -2.41
C ASN A 93 -11.68 4.37 -2.14
N VAL A 94 -10.83 5.24 -1.60
CA VAL A 94 -9.43 4.94 -1.33
C VAL A 94 -9.05 5.36 0.09
N GLU A 95 -8.04 4.69 0.62
CA GLU A 95 -7.28 5.15 1.79
C GLU A 95 -5.81 5.25 1.41
N VAL A 96 -5.11 6.18 2.02
CA VAL A 96 -3.68 6.40 1.76
C VAL A 96 -2.92 6.19 3.06
N VAL A 97 -1.94 5.28 3.05
CA VAL A 97 -1.05 5.06 4.19
C VAL A 97 0.37 5.32 3.72
N THR A 98 1.08 6.18 4.43
CA THR A 98 2.43 6.62 4.06
C THR A 98 3.50 5.85 4.84
N GLY A 99 4.74 5.94 4.38
CA GLY A 99 5.86 5.29 5.05
C GLY A 99 5.98 3.82 4.72
N VAL A 100 5.59 3.42 3.50
CA VAL A 100 5.49 2.01 3.13
C VAL A 100 6.80 1.26 3.35
N ASN A 101 6.68 0.12 4.00
CA ASN A 101 7.76 -0.83 4.19
C ASN A 101 7.24 -2.24 3.90
N LEU A 102 8.14 -3.20 3.88
CA LEU A 102 7.79 -4.57 3.51
C LEU A 102 6.76 -5.21 4.46
N PRO A 103 6.86 -5.07 5.80
CA PRO A 103 5.81 -5.56 6.70
C PRO A 103 4.42 -5.01 6.40
N MET A 104 4.31 -3.75 5.99
CA MET A 104 3.04 -3.15 5.59
C MET A 104 2.44 -3.84 4.38
N ILE A 105 3.24 -4.07 3.35
CA ILE A 105 2.74 -4.70 2.12
C ILE A 105 2.34 -6.15 2.38
N ILE A 106 3.14 -6.88 3.13
CA ILE A 106 2.80 -8.26 3.50
C ILE A 106 1.47 -8.30 4.26
N LYS A 107 1.27 -7.39 5.21
CA LYS A 107 0.01 -7.31 5.96
C LYS A 107 -1.16 -6.93 5.04
N ALA A 108 -0.94 -5.99 4.12
CA ALA A 108 -1.98 -5.57 3.19
C ALA A 108 -2.50 -6.75 2.37
N PHE A 109 -1.61 -7.56 1.81
CA PHE A 109 -2.03 -8.73 1.04
C PHE A 109 -2.63 -9.83 1.90
N SER A 110 -2.14 -10.01 3.14
CA SER A 110 -2.64 -11.06 4.05
C SER A 110 -4.04 -10.76 4.56
N ALA A 111 -4.42 -9.49 4.69
CA ALA A 111 -5.67 -9.07 5.32
C ALA A 111 -6.59 -8.27 4.38
N ARG A 112 -6.37 -8.37 3.06
CA ARG A 112 -7.05 -7.50 2.08
C ARG A 112 -8.56 -7.72 1.93
N VAL A 113 -9.13 -8.70 2.62
CA VAL A 113 -10.58 -8.92 2.66
C VAL A 113 -11.28 -8.12 3.76
N LEU A 114 -10.53 -7.46 4.63
CA LEU A 114 -11.08 -6.57 5.65
C LEU A 114 -11.66 -5.31 4.99
N PRO A 115 -12.62 -4.63 5.65
CA PRO A 115 -13.06 -3.31 5.20
C PRO A 115 -11.87 -2.36 5.06
N LEU A 116 -11.90 -1.53 4.04
CA LEU A 116 -10.76 -0.68 3.65
C LEU A 116 -10.17 0.11 4.82
N LYS A 117 -11.03 0.74 5.62
CA LYS A 117 -10.57 1.57 6.73
C LYS A 117 -9.85 0.76 7.81
N GLU A 118 -10.40 -0.42 8.12
CA GLU A 118 -9.76 -1.33 9.07
C GLU A 118 -8.43 -1.85 8.53
N LEU A 119 -8.39 -2.18 7.24
CA LEU A 119 -7.16 -2.63 6.59
C LEU A 119 -6.07 -1.55 6.67
N ALA A 120 -6.44 -0.28 6.39
CA ALA A 120 -5.50 0.82 6.44
C ALA A 120 -4.89 0.99 7.84
N GLU A 121 -5.71 0.92 8.88
CA GLU A 121 -5.24 0.99 10.27
C GLU A 121 -4.32 -0.17 10.63
N LEU A 122 -4.70 -1.38 10.24
CA LEU A 122 -3.92 -2.58 10.51
C LEU A 122 -2.56 -2.54 9.80
N VAL A 123 -2.55 -2.08 8.56
CA VAL A 123 -1.31 -1.94 7.76
C VAL A 123 -0.38 -0.92 8.41
N GLY A 124 -0.92 0.22 8.86
CA GLY A 124 -0.13 1.22 9.58
C GLY A 124 0.51 0.65 10.85
N GLU A 125 -0.24 -0.11 11.62
CA GLU A 125 0.28 -0.77 12.82
C GLU A 125 1.36 -1.81 12.48
N ALA A 126 1.16 -2.61 11.45
CA ALA A 126 2.15 -3.59 11.01
C ALA A 126 3.46 -2.93 10.61
N GLY A 127 3.39 -1.76 9.97
CA GLY A 127 4.57 -0.99 9.61
C GLY A 127 5.37 -0.53 10.83
N LYS A 128 4.68 -0.03 11.83
CA LYS A 128 5.33 0.41 13.09
C LYS A 128 5.96 -0.78 13.82
N GLN A 129 5.25 -1.88 13.93
CA GLN A 129 5.72 -3.10 14.60
C GLN A 129 6.88 -3.76 13.85
N GLY A 130 6.98 -3.53 12.54
CA GLY A 130 8.06 -4.04 11.72
C GLY A 130 9.40 -3.33 11.92
N ILE A 131 9.41 -2.21 12.63
CA ILE A 131 10.62 -1.45 12.94
C ILE A 131 11.13 -1.93 14.30
N VAL A 132 12.21 -2.69 14.29
CA VAL A 132 12.73 -3.37 15.48
C VAL A 132 14.22 -3.10 15.60
N VAL A 133 14.66 -2.67 16.79
CA VAL A 133 16.09 -2.63 17.12
C VAL A 133 16.46 -4.03 17.58
N ALA A 134 17.05 -4.80 16.70
CA ALA A 134 17.23 -6.23 16.87
C ALA A 134 18.05 -6.58 18.13
N GLY A 135 19.07 -5.81 18.43
CA GLY A 135 19.88 -6.03 19.63
C GLY A 135 19.07 -5.92 20.93
N GLU A 136 18.16 -4.96 20.99
CA GLU A 136 17.29 -4.80 22.17
C GLU A 136 16.32 -5.98 22.33
N VAL A 137 15.80 -6.49 21.24
CA VAL A 137 14.90 -7.66 21.28
C VAL A 137 15.64 -8.91 21.76
N LEU A 138 16.87 -9.11 21.32
CA LEU A 138 17.70 -10.23 21.76
C LEU A 138 18.05 -10.14 23.23
N GLU A 139 18.34 -8.93 23.74
CA GLU A 139 18.58 -8.72 25.16
C GLU A 139 17.38 -9.09 26.03
N GLN A 140 16.17 -8.73 25.59
CA GLN A 140 14.93 -9.03 26.30
C GLN A 140 14.62 -10.54 26.31
N LYS A 141 15.04 -11.28 25.29
CA LYS A 141 14.80 -12.71 25.17
C LYS A 141 15.83 -13.57 25.86
N SER A 142 17.00 -13.02 26.17
CA SER A 142 18.04 -13.74 26.89
C SER A 142 17.81 -13.61 28.39
N PRO A 143 17.55 -14.71 29.11
CA PRO A 143 17.45 -14.60 30.56
C PRO A 143 18.79 -14.13 31.11
N LYS A 144 18.74 -13.07 31.90
CA LYS A 144 19.92 -12.66 32.66
C LYS A 144 20.15 -13.67 33.75
N GLU A 145 21.28 -14.31 33.67
CA GLU A 145 21.75 -15.13 34.78
C GLU A 145 22.15 -14.24 35.96
#